data_9f2492a971f7150d51b011080134b9b8
#
_entry.id   9f2492a971f7150d51b011080134b9b8
#
_cell.length_a   1.000
_cell.length_b   1.000
_cell.length_c   1.000
_cell.angle_alpha   90.00
_cell.angle_beta   90.00
_cell.angle_gamma   90.00
#
_symmetry.space_group_name_H-M   'P 1'
#
loop_
_entity.id
_entity.type
_entity.pdbx_description
1 polymer ?
#
loop_
_entity_poly.entity_id
_entity_poly.type
_entity_poly.pdbx_seq_one_letter_code
_entity_poly.pdbx_strand_id
1 'polypeptide(L)'
;MYDDADTRNRPVRGIHSNAITMWNLLPDVLKDSFKQEFAKAKLDAPETRMTEMQWIDVFTGIRDSLVKCPLCGDESFFRRTGVVCINRNCRGTSTAEMWMETESRSIPLFNNNILRMGKSDAVTGRVALKPGGNNILLVQNLTTHDWRVITPSNKSVTVAPRGFFPVKDGMKVEITDNESTITYTITH
;
A
#
# COMPACT_ATOMS: atom_id res chain seq x y z
N MET A 1 -15.31 -19.67 -0.29
CA MET A 1 -14.16 -18.77 -0.05
C MET A 1 -13.54 -18.36 -1.37
N TYR A 2 -13.15 -19.30 -2.25
CA TYR A 2 -12.58 -18.98 -3.55
C TYR A 2 -13.63 -18.90 -4.66
N ASP A 3 -14.65 -19.73 -4.59
CA ASP A 3 -15.80 -19.70 -5.50
C ASP A 3 -17.05 -20.04 -4.70
N ASP A 4 -18.03 -19.16 -4.72
CA ASP A 4 -19.30 -19.40 -3.98
C ASP A 4 -20.14 -20.49 -4.65
N ALA A 5 -19.93 -20.74 -5.91
CA ALA A 5 -20.60 -21.81 -6.67
C ALA A 5 -19.90 -23.18 -6.53
N ASP A 6 -18.59 -23.23 -6.22
CA ASP A 6 -17.83 -24.47 -6.05
C ASP A 6 -17.48 -24.76 -4.58
N THR A 7 -18.26 -25.63 -3.96
CA THR A 7 -18.06 -26.02 -2.54
C THR A 7 -16.77 -26.82 -2.30
N ARG A 8 -16.15 -27.39 -3.33
CA ARG A 8 -14.92 -28.20 -3.20
C ARG A 8 -13.72 -27.34 -2.83
N ASN A 9 -13.71 -26.05 -3.20
CA ASN A 9 -12.66 -25.09 -2.90
C ASN A 9 -12.91 -24.31 -1.62
N ARG A 10 -13.82 -24.74 -0.76
CA ARG A 10 -14.08 -24.08 0.53
C ARG A 10 -13.24 -24.68 1.64
N PRO A 11 -12.65 -23.85 2.51
CA PRO A 11 -11.98 -24.37 3.70
C PRO A 11 -13.01 -25.00 4.63
N VAL A 12 -12.65 -26.16 5.16
CA VAL A 12 -13.51 -26.94 6.07
C VAL A 12 -13.24 -26.48 7.51
N ARG A 13 -14.31 -26.15 8.24
CA ARG A 13 -14.25 -25.78 9.65
C ARG A 13 -13.71 -26.96 10.47
N GLY A 14 -12.75 -26.68 11.36
CA GLY A 14 -12.06 -27.72 12.13
C GLY A 14 -10.79 -28.26 11.46
N ILE A 15 -10.73 -28.26 10.13
CA ILE A 15 -9.53 -28.69 9.38
C ILE A 15 -8.69 -27.46 8.97
N HIS A 16 -9.34 -26.42 8.44
CA HIS A 16 -8.70 -25.23 7.89
C HIS A 16 -8.97 -23.97 8.74
N SER A 17 -9.03 -24.12 10.07
CA SER A 17 -9.43 -23.04 10.99
C SER A 17 -8.55 -21.80 10.87
N ASN A 18 -7.24 -21.96 10.67
CA ASN A 18 -6.32 -20.84 10.48
C ASN A 18 -6.62 -20.08 9.19
N ALA A 19 -6.83 -20.79 8.08
CA ALA A 19 -7.17 -20.17 6.81
C ALA A 19 -8.46 -19.37 6.91
N ILE A 20 -9.50 -19.89 7.58
CA ILE A 20 -10.78 -19.21 7.79
C ILE A 20 -10.59 -17.94 8.63
N THR A 21 -9.80 -18.02 9.70
CA THR A 21 -9.54 -16.88 10.59
C THR A 21 -8.72 -15.79 9.91
N MET A 22 -7.64 -16.20 9.25
CA MET A 22 -6.71 -15.26 8.61
C MET A 22 -7.29 -14.62 7.35
N TRP A 23 -8.20 -15.31 6.66
CA TRP A 23 -8.83 -14.78 5.46
C TRP A 23 -9.48 -13.41 5.64
N ASN A 24 -10.13 -13.20 6.78
CA ASN A 24 -10.79 -11.93 7.08
C ASN A 24 -9.80 -10.77 7.34
N LEU A 25 -8.56 -11.10 7.64
CA LEU A 25 -7.50 -10.12 7.89
C LEU A 25 -6.79 -9.68 6.60
N LEU A 26 -6.90 -10.49 5.53
CA LEU A 26 -6.25 -10.18 4.26
C LEU A 26 -6.92 -8.98 3.57
N PRO A 27 -6.14 -8.18 2.80
CA PRO A 27 -6.69 -7.12 1.97
C PRO A 27 -7.68 -7.66 0.93
N ASP A 28 -8.68 -6.85 0.59
CA ASP A 28 -9.71 -7.27 -0.37
C ASP A 28 -9.11 -7.56 -1.74
N VAL A 29 -8.13 -6.76 -2.21
CA VAL A 29 -7.42 -7.01 -3.47
C VAL A 29 -6.81 -8.42 -3.54
N LEU A 30 -6.22 -8.90 -2.45
CA LEU A 30 -5.67 -10.24 -2.40
C LEU A 30 -6.77 -11.31 -2.43
N LYS A 31 -7.83 -11.10 -1.63
CA LYS A 31 -8.97 -12.03 -1.59
C LYS A 31 -9.66 -12.15 -2.95
N ASP A 32 -9.83 -11.03 -3.64
CA ASP A 32 -10.49 -10.99 -4.94
C ASP A 32 -9.60 -11.60 -6.02
N SER A 33 -8.29 -11.33 -6.01
CA SER A 33 -7.33 -12.02 -6.89
C SER A 33 -7.36 -13.52 -6.69
N PHE A 34 -7.33 -14.01 -5.45
CA PHE A 34 -7.43 -15.44 -5.17
C PHE A 34 -8.77 -16.03 -5.63
N LYS A 35 -9.90 -15.37 -5.35
CA LYS A 35 -11.20 -15.83 -5.82
C LYS A 35 -11.25 -15.95 -7.34
N GLN A 36 -10.76 -14.94 -8.03
CA GLN A 36 -10.74 -14.90 -9.48
C GLN A 36 -9.86 -16.00 -10.07
N GLU A 37 -8.63 -16.15 -9.59
CA GLU A 37 -7.63 -17.05 -10.19
C GLU A 37 -7.85 -18.51 -9.84
N PHE A 38 -8.53 -18.80 -8.74
CA PHE A 38 -8.91 -20.16 -8.32
C PHE A 38 -10.39 -20.49 -8.58
N ALA A 39 -11.10 -19.63 -9.29
CA ALA A 39 -12.42 -19.97 -9.80
C ALA A 39 -12.36 -21.12 -10.81
N LYS A 40 -13.43 -21.92 -10.89
CA LYS A 40 -13.50 -23.09 -11.78
C LYS A 40 -13.13 -22.76 -13.23
N ALA A 41 -13.60 -21.63 -13.76
CA ALA A 41 -13.30 -21.21 -15.12
C ALA A 41 -11.80 -21.03 -15.39
N LYS A 42 -11.05 -20.51 -14.41
CA LYS A 42 -9.59 -20.35 -14.49
C LYS A 42 -8.84 -21.67 -14.26
N LEU A 43 -9.43 -22.59 -13.50
CA LEU A 43 -8.86 -23.94 -13.32
C LEU A 43 -8.98 -24.77 -14.61
N ASP A 44 -10.08 -24.58 -15.33
CA ASP A 44 -10.33 -25.27 -16.61
C ASP A 44 -9.56 -24.63 -17.78
N ALA A 45 -9.07 -23.38 -17.66
CA ALA A 45 -8.31 -22.63 -18.67
C ALA A 45 -7.06 -21.97 -18.04
N PRO A 46 -6.02 -22.75 -17.71
CA PRO A 46 -4.86 -22.28 -16.96
C PRO A 46 -4.06 -21.16 -17.66
N GLU A 47 -4.12 -21.11 -18.99
CA GLU A 47 -3.48 -20.07 -19.81
C GLU A 47 -4.09 -18.66 -19.59
N THR A 48 -5.29 -18.60 -19.01
CA THR A 48 -5.97 -17.33 -18.71
C THR A 48 -5.68 -16.79 -17.31
N ARG A 49 -4.88 -17.51 -16.51
CA ARG A 49 -4.50 -17.10 -15.16
C ARG A 49 -3.57 -15.90 -15.18
N MET A 50 -3.53 -15.22 -14.05
CA MET A 50 -2.57 -14.13 -13.84
C MET A 50 -1.15 -14.62 -14.05
N THR A 51 -0.37 -13.82 -14.76
CA THR A 51 1.06 -14.00 -14.92
C THR A 51 1.82 -13.70 -13.63
N GLU A 52 3.07 -14.14 -13.55
CA GLU A 52 3.94 -13.80 -12.41
C GLU A 52 4.07 -12.28 -12.22
N MET A 53 4.15 -11.51 -13.31
CA MET A 53 4.23 -10.05 -13.24
C MET A 53 2.97 -9.43 -12.62
N GLN A 54 1.79 -9.93 -12.97
CA GLN A 54 0.53 -9.47 -12.39
C GLN A 54 0.45 -9.81 -10.90
N TRP A 55 0.92 -10.99 -10.48
CA TRP A 55 1.04 -11.34 -9.08
C TRP A 55 2.04 -10.44 -8.32
N ILE A 56 3.18 -10.09 -8.95
CA ILE A 56 4.14 -9.14 -8.39
C ILE A 56 3.46 -7.78 -8.14
N ASP A 57 2.64 -7.30 -9.08
CA ASP A 57 1.93 -6.03 -8.92
C ASP A 57 0.91 -6.10 -7.77
N VAL A 58 0.16 -7.18 -7.64
CA VAL A 58 -0.76 -7.42 -6.51
C VAL A 58 -0.01 -7.41 -5.18
N PHE A 59 1.07 -8.21 -5.06
CA PHE A 59 1.84 -8.28 -3.81
C PHE A 59 2.57 -6.97 -3.49
N THR A 60 3.01 -6.24 -4.50
CA THR A 60 3.59 -4.90 -4.31
C THR A 60 2.57 -3.94 -3.72
N GLY A 61 1.34 -3.92 -4.23
CA GLY A 61 0.25 -3.11 -3.66
C GLY A 61 -0.10 -3.50 -2.22
N ILE A 62 -0.08 -4.81 -1.91
CA ILE A 62 -0.31 -5.32 -0.55
C ILE A 62 0.82 -4.87 0.38
N ARG A 63 2.08 -4.98 -0.04
CA ARG A 63 3.24 -4.50 0.71
C ARG A 63 3.11 -3.02 1.06
N ASP A 64 2.65 -2.21 0.11
CA ASP A 64 2.49 -0.77 0.31
C ASP A 64 1.36 -0.42 1.28
N SER A 65 0.39 -1.32 1.44
CA SER A 65 -0.68 -1.17 2.43
C SER A 65 -0.29 -1.62 3.84
N LEU A 66 0.91 -2.20 4.00
CA LEU A 66 1.38 -2.71 5.29
C LEU A 66 1.88 -1.56 6.16
N VAL A 67 1.29 -1.41 7.33
CA VAL A 67 1.59 -0.32 8.26
C VAL A 67 1.78 -0.84 9.67
N LYS A 68 2.64 -0.18 10.44
CA LYS A 68 2.85 -0.50 11.85
C LYS A 68 1.81 0.20 12.71
N CYS A 69 1.18 -0.56 13.59
CA CYS A 69 0.28 0.00 14.59
C CYS A 69 1.03 0.97 15.51
N PRO A 70 0.56 2.20 15.69
CA PRO A 70 1.24 3.19 16.53
C PRO A 70 1.25 2.84 18.03
N LEU A 71 0.38 1.91 18.46
CA LEU A 71 0.28 1.51 19.88
C LEU A 71 1.13 0.29 20.23
N CYS A 72 1.12 -0.77 19.39
CA CYS A 72 1.81 -2.02 19.71
C CYS A 72 2.94 -2.37 18.74
N GLY A 73 3.07 -1.67 17.61
CA GLY A 73 4.08 -1.92 16.59
C GLY A 73 3.79 -3.08 15.65
N ASP A 74 2.72 -3.85 15.86
CA ASP A 74 2.35 -4.95 14.98
C ASP A 74 1.94 -4.44 13.61
N GLU A 75 2.30 -5.17 12.57
CA GLU A 75 1.97 -4.82 11.19
C GLU A 75 0.53 -5.21 10.85
N SER A 76 -0.16 -4.32 10.19
CA SER A 76 -1.56 -4.48 9.77
C SER A 76 -1.73 -3.92 8.37
N PHE A 77 -2.73 -4.42 7.63
CA PHE A 77 -3.03 -3.89 6.30
C PHE A 77 -3.92 -2.64 6.41
N PHE A 78 -3.47 -1.57 5.79
CA PHE A 78 -4.22 -0.33 5.71
C PHE A 78 -5.32 -0.43 4.65
N ARG A 79 -6.52 0.05 5.00
CA ARG A 79 -7.66 0.17 4.08
C ARG A 79 -8.06 1.64 3.98
N ARG A 80 -8.76 2.04 2.93
CA ARG A 80 -9.25 3.44 2.80
C ARG A 80 -10.11 3.88 3.99
N THR A 81 -10.78 2.97 4.65
CA THR A 81 -11.55 3.20 5.88
C THR A 81 -10.69 3.26 7.15
N GLY A 82 -9.37 3.15 7.01
CA GLY A 82 -8.43 3.07 8.12
C GLY A 82 -7.96 1.64 8.40
N VAL A 83 -7.09 1.50 9.40
CA VAL A 83 -6.61 0.22 9.89
C VAL A 83 -7.16 -0.07 11.27
N VAL A 84 -7.56 -1.31 11.47
CA VAL A 84 -7.74 -1.87 12.80
C VAL A 84 -6.57 -2.83 13.03
N CYS A 85 -5.89 -2.68 14.17
CA CYS A 85 -4.73 -3.50 14.49
C CYS A 85 -5.09 -4.99 14.45
N ILE A 86 -4.26 -5.78 13.77
CA ILE A 86 -4.41 -7.24 13.68
C ILE A 86 -4.26 -7.93 15.04
N ASN A 87 -3.52 -7.31 15.95
CA ASN A 87 -3.36 -7.81 17.31
C ASN A 87 -4.68 -7.65 18.09
N ARG A 88 -5.29 -8.77 18.42
CA ARG A 88 -6.60 -8.82 19.10
C ARG A 88 -6.59 -8.18 20.49
N ASN A 89 -5.41 -8.09 21.11
CA ASN A 89 -5.22 -7.45 22.42
C ASN A 89 -4.98 -5.94 22.29
N CYS A 90 -4.74 -5.44 21.07
CA CYS A 90 -4.58 -4.04 20.77
C CYS A 90 -5.82 -3.54 20.04
N ARG A 91 -6.36 -2.41 20.47
CA ARG A 91 -7.50 -1.74 19.80
C ARG A 91 -7.05 -0.50 19.04
N GLY A 92 -5.78 -0.47 18.62
CA GLY A 92 -5.22 0.63 17.84
C GLY A 92 -5.95 0.77 16.51
N THR A 93 -6.35 1.99 16.21
CA THR A 93 -6.90 2.39 14.92
C THR A 93 -6.06 3.51 14.35
N SER A 94 -5.91 3.58 13.04
CA SER A 94 -5.25 4.68 12.35
C SER A 94 -6.04 4.99 11.09
N THR A 95 -6.13 6.28 10.77
CA THR A 95 -6.70 6.77 9.53
C THR A 95 -5.62 7.56 8.79
N ALA A 96 -5.60 7.47 7.47
CA ALA A 96 -4.81 8.37 6.64
C ALA A 96 -5.75 9.40 6.04
N GLU A 97 -5.35 10.67 6.15
CA GLU A 97 -6.06 11.78 5.52
C GLU A 97 -5.54 12.05 4.11
N MET A 98 -4.32 11.58 3.82
CA MET A 98 -3.65 11.81 2.55
C MET A 98 -3.07 10.52 2.00
N TRP A 99 -3.00 10.42 0.68
CA TRP A 99 -2.51 9.27 -0.06
C TRP A 99 -1.52 9.69 -1.13
N MET A 100 -0.60 8.79 -1.47
CA MET A 100 0.26 8.88 -2.65
C MET A 100 -0.17 7.81 -3.65
N GLU A 101 -0.69 8.22 -4.80
CA GLU A 101 -1.37 7.33 -5.73
C GLU A 101 -0.76 7.34 -7.12
N THR A 102 -0.72 6.17 -7.74
CA THR A 102 -0.57 5.95 -9.18
C THR A 102 -1.83 5.25 -9.69
N GLU A 103 -1.90 4.92 -10.97
CA GLU A 103 -3.01 4.13 -11.54
C GLU A 103 -3.20 2.77 -10.86
N SER A 104 -2.11 2.15 -10.39
CA SER A 104 -2.11 0.79 -9.83
C SER A 104 -1.79 0.72 -8.34
N ARG A 105 -1.43 1.83 -7.69
CA ARG A 105 -0.92 1.83 -6.32
C ARG A 105 -1.50 2.97 -5.50
N SER A 106 -1.75 2.71 -4.22
CA SER A 106 -2.24 3.70 -3.27
C SER A 106 -1.51 3.51 -1.94
N ILE A 107 -0.70 4.49 -1.55
CA ILE A 107 0.15 4.45 -0.37
C ILE A 107 -0.37 5.46 0.65
N PRO A 108 -0.81 5.04 1.84
CA PRO A 108 -1.32 5.95 2.85
C PRO A 108 -0.19 6.81 3.45
N LEU A 109 -0.45 8.10 3.63
CA LEU A 109 0.48 9.02 4.25
C LEU A 109 0.04 9.32 5.69
N PHE A 110 0.76 8.81 6.65
CA PHE A 110 0.58 9.11 8.07
C PHE A 110 1.93 9.10 8.78
N ASN A 111 1.99 9.71 9.96
CA ASN A 111 3.23 9.86 10.69
C ASN A 111 3.97 8.53 10.92
N ASN A 112 5.27 8.53 10.69
CA ASN A 112 6.19 7.39 10.78
C ASN A 112 5.99 6.29 9.72
N ASN A 113 5.11 6.49 8.72
CA ASN A 113 5.01 5.53 7.63
C ASN A 113 6.29 5.52 6.79
N ILE A 114 6.70 4.32 6.39
CA ILE A 114 7.85 4.06 5.52
C ILE A 114 7.33 3.86 4.10
N LEU A 115 7.88 4.60 3.15
CA LEU A 115 7.49 4.55 1.76
C LEU A 115 8.46 3.65 0.98
N ARG A 116 7.89 2.72 0.21
CA ARG A 116 8.61 1.86 -0.74
C ARG A 116 8.01 2.11 -2.12
N MET A 117 8.51 3.13 -2.78
CA MET A 117 8.07 3.54 -4.11
C MET A 117 8.91 2.82 -5.18
N GLY A 118 8.25 2.24 -6.17
CA GLY A 118 8.91 1.36 -7.14
C GLY A 118 8.69 -0.13 -6.87
N LYS A 119 9.29 -0.98 -7.68
CA LYS A 119 9.17 -2.45 -7.58
C LYS A 119 10.15 -3.07 -6.56
N SER A 120 11.14 -2.32 -6.13
CA SER A 120 12.14 -2.73 -5.14
C SER A 120 11.59 -2.68 -3.72
N ASP A 121 12.11 -3.52 -2.82
CA ASP A 121 11.84 -3.47 -1.39
C ASP A 121 12.62 -2.35 -0.66
N ALA A 122 13.45 -1.62 -1.38
CA ALA A 122 14.22 -0.53 -0.82
C ALA A 122 13.28 0.55 -0.23
N VAL A 123 13.66 1.04 0.95
CA VAL A 123 12.99 2.20 1.55
C VAL A 123 13.39 3.43 0.74
N THR A 124 12.40 4.06 0.12
CA THR A 124 12.61 5.25 -0.71
C THR A 124 12.26 6.53 0.01
N GLY A 125 11.36 6.47 0.98
CA GLY A 125 10.96 7.65 1.72
C GLY A 125 10.39 7.34 3.10
N ARG A 126 10.11 8.40 3.84
CA ARG A 126 9.46 8.33 5.16
C ARG A 126 8.53 9.53 5.34
N VAL A 127 7.40 9.28 5.95
CA VAL A 127 6.47 10.33 6.38
C VAL A 127 6.77 10.73 7.83
N ALA A 128 6.79 12.01 8.11
CA ALA A 128 6.99 12.54 9.46
C ALA A 128 6.09 13.75 9.71
N LEU A 129 5.77 14.04 10.96
CA LEU A 129 5.13 15.29 11.33
C LEU A 129 6.17 16.42 11.39
N LYS A 130 5.79 17.61 10.94
CA LYS A 130 6.62 18.82 11.05
C LYS A 130 6.75 19.19 12.53
N PRO A 131 7.97 19.32 13.08
CA PRO A 131 8.17 19.79 14.44
C PRO A 131 7.54 21.16 14.67
N GLY A 132 6.69 21.30 15.70
CA GLY A 132 6.00 22.56 16.00
C GLY A 132 4.96 23.01 14.97
N GLY A 133 4.65 22.16 13.97
CA GLY A 133 3.61 22.42 12.95
C GLY A 133 2.29 21.75 13.32
N ASN A 134 1.18 22.42 13.05
CA ASN A 134 -0.17 21.90 13.30
C ASN A 134 -0.47 20.72 12.38
N ASN A 135 -0.05 19.51 12.77
CA ASN A 135 -0.28 18.24 12.05
C ASN A 135 0.15 18.22 10.57
N ILE A 136 1.12 19.05 10.19
CA ILE A 136 1.63 19.06 8.81
C ILE A 136 2.48 17.83 8.58
N LEU A 137 2.05 16.99 7.65
CA LEU A 137 2.84 15.86 7.18
C LEU A 137 3.96 16.33 6.25
N LEU A 138 5.14 15.78 6.45
CA LEU A 138 6.30 15.94 5.59
C LEU A 138 6.65 14.58 5.01
N VAL A 139 7.07 14.56 3.74
CA VAL A 139 7.69 13.38 3.13
C VAL A 139 9.18 13.66 2.96
N GLN A 140 10.00 12.74 3.46
CA GLN A 140 11.45 12.74 3.33
C GLN A 140 11.88 11.87 2.16
N ASN A 141 12.75 12.40 1.30
CA ASN A 141 13.45 11.64 0.29
C ASN A 141 14.60 10.84 0.95
N LEU A 142 14.53 9.52 0.95
CA LEU A 142 15.58 8.63 1.47
C LEU A 142 16.39 7.95 0.34
N THR A 143 16.14 8.32 -0.92
CA THR A 143 16.92 7.83 -2.06
C THR A 143 18.23 8.62 -2.21
N THR A 144 19.06 8.18 -3.11
CA THR A 144 20.32 8.86 -3.50
C THR A 144 20.12 9.87 -4.62
N HIS A 145 18.90 9.98 -5.16
CA HIS A 145 18.58 10.84 -6.30
C HIS A 145 17.60 11.93 -5.89
N ASP A 146 17.61 13.02 -6.63
CA ASP A 146 16.65 14.11 -6.45
C ASP A 146 15.23 13.65 -6.86
N TRP A 147 14.23 14.10 -6.09
CA TRP A 147 12.84 14.00 -6.48
C TRP A 147 12.33 15.33 -7.01
N ARG A 148 11.44 15.28 -7.96
CA ARG A 148 10.76 16.47 -8.46
C ARG A 148 9.34 16.51 -7.90
N VAL A 149 9.03 17.57 -7.16
CA VAL A 149 7.70 17.80 -6.60
C VAL A 149 7.04 18.95 -7.33
N ILE A 150 5.85 18.70 -7.86
CA ILE A 150 5.05 19.69 -8.60
C ILE A 150 3.87 20.08 -7.71
N THR A 151 3.76 21.35 -7.41
CA THR A 151 2.66 21.87 -6.58
C THR A 151 1.37 21.99 -7.40
N PRO A 152 0.19 22.11 -6.76
CA PRO A 152 -1.07 22.34 -7.46
C PRO A 152 -1.07 23.62 -8.33
N SER A 153 -0.23 24.60 -7.97
CA SER A 153 0.00 25.81 -8.78
C SER A 153 1.00 25.61 -9.93
N ASN A 154 1.34 24.37 -10.24
CA ASN A 154 2.28 23.97 -11.30
C ASN A 154 3.72 24.46 -11.12
N LYS A 155 4.10 24.80 -9.88
CA LYS A 155 5.48 25.16 -9.54
C LYS A 155 6.27 23.89 -9.20
N SER A 156 7.40 23.72 -9.86
CA SER A 156 8.32 22.60 -9.61
C SER A 156 9.34 22.93 -8.53
N VAL A 157 9.58 21.97 -7.63
CA VAL A 157 10.58 22.04 -6.57
C VAL A 157 11.40 20.75 -6.59
N THR A 158 12.71 20.88 -6.51
CA THR A 158 13.63 19.73 -6.37
C THR A 158 13.81 19.41 -4.89
N VAL A 159 13.67 18.15 -4.54
CA VAL A 159 13.88 17.62 -3.19
C VAL A 159 15.10 16.71 -3.21
N ALA A 160 16.23 17.24 -2.76
CA ALA A 160 17.50 16.52 -2.70
C ALA A 160 17.41 15.29 -1.75
N PRO A 161 18.35 14.35 -1.84
CA PRO A 161 18.50 13.27 -0.87
C PRO A 161 18.48 13.79 0.56
N ARG A 162 17.71 13.12 1.43
CA ARG A 162 17.42 13.52 2.83
C ARG A 162 16.58 14.80 3.00
N GLY A 163 16.25 15.49 1.89
CA GLY A 163 15.36 16.65 1.89
C GLY A 163 13.91 16.27 2.25
N PHE A 164 13.12 17.29 2.59
CA PHE A 164 11.72 17.15 2.97
C PHE A 164 10.85 18.08 2.12
N PHE A 165 9.60 17.66 1.91
CA PHE A 165 8.57 18.55 1.39
C PHE A 165 7.26 18.36 2.17
N PRO A 166 6.47 19.43 2.36
CA PRO A 166 5.16 19.33 3.00
C PRO A 166 4.14 18.70 2.05
N VAL A 167 3.33 17.79 2.59
CA VAL A 167 2.28 17.10 1.83
C VAL A 167 1.08 18.06 1.66
N LYS A 168 0.58 18.14 0.42
CA LYS A 168 -0.65 18.88 0.09
C LYS A 168 -1.40 18.14 -1.02
N ASP A 169 -2.72 18.20 -0.96
CA ASP A 169 -3.59 17.65 -2.00
C ASP A 169 -3.27 18.23 -3.38
N GLY A 170 -3.35 17.40 -4.40
CA GLY A 170 -3.07 17.74 -5.80
C GLY A 170 -1.58 17.90 -6.15
N MET A 171 -0.65 17.68 -5.21
CA MET A 171 0.78 17.62 -5.54
C MET A 171 1.11 16.38 -6.36
N LYS A 172 2.10 16.51 -7.26
CA LYS A 172 2.69 15.36 -7.94
C LYS A 172 4.14 15.18 -7.50
N VAL A 173 4.54 13.94 -7.31
CA VAL A 173 5.91 13.57 -6.94
C VAL A 173 6.46 12.66 -8.02
N GLU A 174 7.46 13.14 -8.73
CA GLU A 174 8.17 12.39 -9.76
C GLU A 174 9.46 11.82 -9.17
N ILE A 175 9.60 10.52 -9.30
CA ILE A 175 10.77 9.78 -8.83
C ILE A 175 11.35 9.08 -10.04
N THR A 176 12.56 9.46 -10.39
CA THR A 176 13.29 8.84 -11.50
C THR A 176 14.24 7.79 -10.94
N ASP A 177 14.04 6.56 -11.33
CA ASP A 177 14.98 5.47 -11.21
C ASP A 177 15.81 5.39 -12.52
N ASN A 178 16.89 4.62 -12.54
CA ASN A 178 17.82 4.57 -13.68
C ASN A 178 17.18 4.34 -15.06
N GLU A 179 15.95 3.77 -15.09
CA GLU A 179 15.28 3.36 -16.33
C GLU A 179 13.88 3.97 -16.51
N SER A 180 13.27 4.51 -15.45
CA SER A 180 11.89 4.99 -15.54
C SER A 180 11.59 6.11 -14.55
N THR A 181 10.63 6.96 -14.92
CA THR A 181 10.07 7.96 -14.01
C THR A 181 8.67 7.52 -13.60
N ILE A 182 8.44 7.42 -12.31
CA ILE A 182 7.12 7.14 -11.74
C ILE A 182 6.57 8.44 -11.15
N THR A 183 5.36 8.77 -11.54
CA THR A 183 4.64 9.94 -11.01
C THR A 183 3.56 9.49 -10.04
N TYR A 184 3.65 9.96 -8.81
CA TYR A 184 2.62 9.81 -7.79
C TYR A 184 1.82 11.09 -7.66
N THR A 185 0.51 10.99 -7.53
CA THR A 185 -0.36 12.12 -7.19
C THR A 185 -0.73 12.03 -5.72
N ILE A 186 -0.67 13.14 -4.99
CA ILE A 186 -1.12 13.22 -3.60
C ILE A 186 -2.61 13.58 -3.62
N THR A 187 -3.42 12.77 -2.94
CA THR A 187 -4.88 12.91 -2.85
C THR A 187 -5.33 12.90 -1.38
N HIS A 188 -6.50 13.46 -1.15
CA HIS A 188 -7.18 13.48 0.17
C HIS A 188 -8.24 12.39 0.27
#